data_4bab69cc118b0d75a239d90f69d2ec6a
#
_entry.id   4bab69cc118b0d75a239d90f69d2ec6a
#
_cell.length_a   1.000
_cell.length_b   1.000
_cell.length_c   1.000
_cell.angle_alpha   90.00
_cell.angle_beta   90.00
_cell.angle_gamma   90.00
#
_symmetry.space_group_name_H-M   'P 1'
#
loop_
_entity.id
_entity.type
_entity.pdbx_description
1 polymer ?
#
loop_
_entity_poly.entity_id
_entity_poly.type
_entity_poly.pdbx_seq_one_letter_code
_entity_poly.pdbx_strand_id
1 'polypeptide(L)'
;MRVLNVMHHVTSRPSYVEAYRLMREGALYLIIASLIIGVGGMMLISSFFPALLTRQLRPSVIWGLLIGLVILEIIGGIIWLIGAWGKFIPGARRLGELNPEFGTASTLIYIGLFWGIILMIIGVLLLVVIVGFFIIIVAIILLILGYVGVIILGFKLHDLEKNTLYLVATILFIIGIFVPILSFIAWIILYIALGESIRKAEIAPPTPPTTPPTLPPL
;
A
#
# COMPACT_ATOMS: atom_id res chain seq x y z
N MET A 1 35.21 -2.51 -19.52
CA MET A 1 34.07 -1.89 -18.79
C MET A 1 32.68 -2.13 -19.40
N ARG A 2 32.51 -2.53 -20.67
CA ARG A 2 31.18 -2.83 -21.29
C ARG A 2 30.59 -4.20 -20.95
N VAL A 3 31.38 -5.18 -20.54
CA VAL A 3 30.92 -6.56 -20.27
C VAL A 3 30.16 -6.67 -18.96
N LEU A 4 30.42 -5.81 -17.95
CA LEU A 4 29.72 -5.78 -16.66
C LEU A 4 28.27 -5.27 -16.78
N ASN A 5 27.97 -4.43 -17.78
CA ASN A 5 26.61 -3.91 -17.97
C ASN A 5 25.65 -4.93 -18.59
N VAL A 6 26.15 -5.92 -19.33
CA VAL A 6 25.31 -6.95 -19.97
C VAL A 6 24.87 -8.02 -18.96
N MET A 7 25.71 -8.33 -17.96
CA MET A 7 25.33 -9.27 -16.90
C MET A 7 24.24 -8.73 -15.96
N HIS A 8 24.12 -7.43 -15.79
CA HIS A 8 23.08 -6.83 -14.94
C HIS A 8 21.66 -6.96 -15.51
N HIS A 9 21.50 -7.05 -16.84
CA HIS A 9 20.18 -7.17 -17.47
C HIS A 9 19.56 -8.57 -17.42
N VAL A 10 20.35 -9.62 -17.28
CA VAL A 10 19.86 -11.01 -17.32
C VAL A 10 19.34 -11.47 -15.95
N THR A 11 19.82 -10.87 -14.86
CA THR A 11 19.41 -11.22 -13.48
C THR A 11 18.22 -10.43 -12.95
N SER A 12 17.67 -9.46 -13.71
CA SER A 12 16.72 -8.47 -13.20
C SER A 12 15.23 -8.91 -13.24
N ARG A 13 14.85 -9.83 -14.14
CA ARG A 13 13.43 -10.25 -14.27
C ARG A 13 12.84 -10.94 -13.03
N PRO A 14 13.51 -11.94 -12.40
CA PRO A 14 12.99 -12.56 -11.18
C PRO A 14 12.83 -11.54 -10.03
N SER A 15 13.61 -10.49 -10.00
CA SER A 15 13.57 -9.45 -8.96
C SER A 15 12.34 -8.54 -9.06
N TYR A 16 11.89 -8.18 -10.27
CA TYR A 16 10.64 -7.43 -10.47
C TYR A 16 9.41 -8.25 -10.07
N VAL A 17 9.35 -9.51 -10.49
CA VAL A 17 8.25 -10.42 -10.11
C VAL A 17 8.13 -10.53 -8.60
N GLU A 18 9.24 -10.62 -7.89
CA GLU A 18 9.23 -10.69 -6.43
C GLU A 18 8.76 -9.39 -5.79
N ALA A 19 9.17 -8.23 -6.31
CA ALA A 19 8.68 -6.93 -5.86
C ALA A 19 7.16 -6.80 -6.08
N TYR A 20 6.65 -7.18 -7.25
CA TYR A 20 5.21 -7.19 -7.54
C TYR A 20 4.45 -8.17 -6.67
N ARG A 21 5.00 -9.36 -6.39
CA ARG A 21 4.39 -10.35 -5.50
C ARG A 21 4.24 -9.82 -4.08
N LEU A 22 5.30 -9.21 -3.53
CA LEU A 22 5.26 -8.58 -2.22
C LEU A 22 4.22 -7.46 -2.16
N MET A 23 4.21 -6.57 -3.16
CA MET A 23 3.23 -5.46 -3.21
C MET A 23 1.81 -5.99 -3.35
N ARG A 24 1.58 -7.04 -4.16
CA ARG A 24 0.28 -7.67 -4.33
C ARG A 24 -0.23 -8.29 -3.03
N GLU A 25 0.62 -9.06 -2.34
CA GLU A 25 0.29 -9.60 -1.02
C GLU A 25 -0.02 -8.48 -0.03
N GLY A 26 0.79 -7.41 0.00
CA GLY A 26 0.54 -6.24 0.82
C GLY A 26 -0.82 -5.60 0.51
N ALA A 27 -1.15 -5.39 -0.76
CA ALA A 27 -2.45 -4.85 -1.18
C ALA A 27 -3.61 -5.74 -0.71
N LEU A 28 -3.46 -7.07 -0.76
CA LEU A 28 -4.47 -8.00 -0.25
C LEU A 28 -4.72 -7.82 1.25
N TYR A 29 -3.67 -7.72 2.06
CA TYR A 29 -3.81 -7.45 3.50
C TYR A 29 -4.48 -6.10 3.77
N LEU A 30 -4.15 -5.06 2.98
CA LEU A 30 -4.77 -3.74 3.09
C LEU A 30 -6.27 -3.78 2.74
N ILE A 31 -6.66 -4.56 1.73
CA ILE A 31 -8.07 -4.82 1.37
C ILE A 31 -8.80 -5.52 2.52
N ILE A 32 -8.22 -6.60 3.06
CA ILE A 32 -8.82 -7.36 4.17
C ILE A 32 -8.98 -6.47 5.40
N ALA A 33 -7.94 -5.72 5.78
CA ALA A 33 -7.99 -4.79 6.90
C ALA A 33 -9.08 -3.73 6.71
N SER A 34 -9.16 -3.13 5.51
CA SER A 34 -10.18 -2.13 5.17
C SER A 34 -11.60 -2.70 5.23
N LEU A 35 -11.80 -3.97 4.83
CA LEU A 35 -13.09 -4.65 4.97
C LEU A 35 -13.46 -4.86 6.43
N ILE A 36 -12.51 -5.33 7.26
CA ILE A 36 -12.76 -5.56 8.68
C ILE A 36 -13.13 -4.26 9.37
N ILE A 37 -12.35 -3.20 9.18
CA ILE A 37 -12.58 -1.89 9.80
C ILE A 37 -13.85 -1.25 9.23
N GLY A 38 -14.00 -1.20 7.91
CA GLY A 38 -15.11 -0.52 7.24
C GLY A 38 -16.44 -1.22 7.46
N VAL A 39 -16.56 -2.49 7.12
CA VAL A 39 -17.81 -3.25 7.25
C VAL A 39 -18.14 -3.49 8.72
N GLY A 40 -17.15 -3.89 9.52
CA GLY A 40 -17.35 -4.11 10.94
C GLY A 40 -17.73 -2.83 11.68
N GLY A 41 -17.09 -1.70 11.36
CA GLY A 41 -17.43 -0.39 11.88
C GLY A 41 -18.86 0.02 11.51
N MET A 42 -19.27 -0.16 10.25
CA MET A 42 -20.64 0.09 9.80
C MET A 42 -21.66 -0.78 10.55
N MET A 43 -21.39 -2.06 10.73
CA MET A 43 -22.27 -2.97 11.47
C MET A 43 -22.44 -2.54 12.92
N LEU A 44 -21.35 -2.17 13.59
CA LEU A 44 -21.40 -1.68 14.96
C LEU A 44 -22.18 -0.37 15.08
N ILE A 45 -21.92 0.60 14.19
CA ILE A 45 -22.63 1.89 14.18
C ILE A 45 -24.11 1.68 13.88
N SER A 46 -24.47 0.83 12.91
CA SER A 46 -25.86 0.56 12.55
C SER A 46 -26.65 -0.13 13.70
N SER A 47 -25.98 -0.99 14.47
CA SER A 47 -26.60 -1.62 15.65
C SER A 47 -26.87 -0.62 16.79
N PHE A 48 -26.12 0.47 16.84
CA PHE A 48 -26.30 1.53 17.82
C PHE A 48 -27.40 2.55 17.44
N PHE A 49 -27.70 2.68 16.14
CA PHE A 49 -28.64 3.67 15.64
C PHE A 49 -30.06 3.55 16.23
N PRO A 50 -30.65 2.36 16.42
CA PRO A 50 -31.95 2.21 17.09
C PRO A 50 -31.96 2.70 18.55
N ALA A 51 -30.86 2.45 19.28
CA ALA A 51 -30.72 2.90 20.66
C ALA A 51 -30.66 4.43 20.77
N LEU A 52 -30.06 5.08 19.76
CA LEU A 52 -30.05 6.54 19.66
C LEU A 52 -31.44 7.12 19.38
N LEU A 53 -32.21 6.53 18.47
CA LEU A 53 -33.54 6.97 18.10
C LEU A 53 -34.53 6.82 19.24
N THR A 54 -34.44 5.75 20.02
CA THR A 54 -35.32 5.47 21.16
C THR A 54 -34.93 6.22 22.43
N ARG A 55 -33.85 7.02 22.40
CA ARG A 55 -33.24 7.66 23.57
C ARG A 55 -32.95 6.71 24.75
N GLN A 56 -32.83 5.43 24.45
CA GLN A 56 -32.49 4.39 25.45
C GLN A 56 -30.99 4.10 25.48
N LEU A 57 -30.20 5.16 25.53
CA LEU A 57 -28.73 5.07 25.62
C LEU A 57 -28.31 4.59 27.03
N ARG A 58 -28.38 3.30 27.25
CA ARG A 58 -27.84 2.71 28.49
C ARG A 58 -26.32 2.74 28.44
N PRO A 59 -25.62 3.06 29.54
CA PRO A 59 -24.15 3.06 29.60
C PRO A 59 -23.54 1.75 29.10
N SER A 60 -24.18 0.60 29.38
CA SER A 60 -23.74 -0.71 28.91
C SER A 60 -23.68 -0.85 27.37
N VAL A 61 -24.64 -0.22 26.66
CA VAL A 61 -24.69 -0.23 25.20
C VAL A 61 -23.52 0.62 24.62
N ILE A 62 -23.27 1.79 25.22
CA ILE A 62 -22.16 2.67 24.83
C ILE A 62 -20.82 1.96 25.03
N TRP A 63 -20.60 1.35 26.21
CA TRP A 63 -19.37 0.61 26.49
C TRP A 63 -19.20 -0.60 25.58
N GLY A 64 -20.27 -1.34 25.30
CA GLY A 64 -20.22 -2.47 24.35
C GLY A 64 -19.79 -2.04 22.95
N LEU A 65 -20.33 -0.92 22.45
CA LEU A 65 -19.93 -0.35 21.16
C LEU A 65 -18.45 0.08 21.15
N LEU A 66 -18.03 0.83 22.17
CA LEU A 66 -16.65 1.31 22.25
C LEU A 66 -15.65 0.15 22.30
N ILE A 67 -15.91 -0.86 23.13
CA ILE A 67 -15.07 -2.04 23.22
C ILE A 67 -15.04 -2.79 21.88
N GLY A 68 -16.19 -2.97 21.23
CA GLY A 68 -16.30 -3.60 19.92
C GLY A 68 -15.50 -2.88 18.86
N LEU A 69 -15.59 -1.54 18.78
CA LEU A 69 -14.80 -0.72 17.86
C LEU A 69 -13.32 -0.85 18.14
N VAL A 70 -12.89 -0.76 19.40
CA VAL A 70 -11.47 -0.89 19.76
C VAL A 70 -10.91 -2.25 19.36
N ILE A 71 -11.63 -3.33 19.61
CA ILE A 71 -11.19 -4.69 19.21
C ILE A 71 -11.07 -4.78 17.68
N LEU A 72 -12.06 -4.24 16.96
CA LEU A 72 -12.06 -4.24 15.50
C LEU A 72 -10.88 -3.46 14.92
N GLU A 73 -10.63 -2.26 15.46
CA GLU A 73 -9.50 -1.42 15.06
C GLU A 73 -8.15 -2.09 15.37
N ILE A 74 -8.03 -2.77 16.51
CA ILE A 74 -6.80 -3.52 16.84
C ILE A 74 -6.58 -4.64 15.84
N ILE A 75 -7.59 -5.47 15.56
CA ILE A 75 -7.46 -6.59 14.61
C ILE A 75 -7.17 -6.06 13.20
N GLY A 76 -7.98 -5.13 12.71
CA GLY A 76 -7.79 -4.53 11.39
C GLY A 76 -6.46 -3.80 11.28
N GLY A 77 -6.07 -3.07 12.31
CA GLY A 77 -4.79 -2.36 12.39
C GLY A 77 -3.58 -3.28 12.34
N ILE A 78 -3.61 -4.42 13.05
CA ILE A 78 -2.53 -5.43 12.99
C ILE A 78 -2.42 -6.00 11.57
N ILE A 79 -3.53 -6.37 10.95
CA ILE A 79 -3.55 -6.89 9.57
C ILE A 79 -3.01 -5.83 8.61
N TRP A 80 -3.43 -4.57 8.79
CA TRP A 80 -2.97 -3.44 8.01
C TRP A 80 -1.45 -3.23 8.14
N LEU A 81 -0.92 -3.28 9.36
CA LEU A 81 0.53 -3.17 9.62
C LEU A 81 1.33 -4.30 8.95
N ILE A 82 0.86 -5.55 9.05
CA ILE A 82 1.49 -6.68 8.38
C ILE A 82 1.51 -6.45 6.86
N GLY A 83 0.40 -6.00 6.29
CA GLY A 83 0.28 -5.70 4.87
C GLY A 83 1.19 -4.56 4.42
N ALA A 84 1.13 -3.43 5.11
CA ALA A 84 1.90 -2.24 4.77
C ALA A 84 3.40 -2.43 5.03
N TRP A 85 3.78 -2.79 6.27
CA TRP A 85 5.19 -2.85 6.68
C TRP A 85 5.87 -4.16 6.27
N GLY A 86 5.16 -5.28 6.37
CA GLY A 86 5.73 -6.59 6.06
C GLY A 86 5.80 -6.90 4.57
N LYS A 87 4.99 -6.25 3.75
CA LYS A 87 4.83 -6.63 2.34
C LYS A 87 4.89 -5.44 1.38
N PHE A 88 3.97 -4.47 1.46
CA PHE A 88 3.82 -3.42 0.47
C PHE A 88 5.03 -2.48 0.42
N ILE A 89 5.47 -1.96 1.57
CA ILE A 89 6.65 -1.07 1.65
C ILE A 89 7.92 -1.77 1.20
N PRO A 90 8.25 -3.00 1.65
CA PRO A 90 9.40 -3.74 1.15
C PRO A 90 9.35 -3.98 -0.36
N GLY A 91 8.19 -4.33 -0.91
CA GLY A 91 7.99 -4.50 -2.34
C GLY A 91 8.25 -3.21 -3.14
N ALA A 92 7.70 -2.08 -2.67
CA ALA A 92 7.91 -0.78 -3.30
C ALA A 92 9.40 -0.33 -3.22
N ARG A 93 10.07 -0.57 -2.08
CA ARG A 93 11.50 -0.27 -1.93
C ARG A 93 12.35 -1.11 -2.88
N ARG A 94 12.07 -2.41 -2.95
CA ARG A 94 12.77 -3.31 -3.87
C ARG A 94 12.62 -2.86 -5.33
N LEU A 95 11.44 -2.38 -5.71
CA LEU A 95 11.21 -1.81 -7.03
C LEU A 95 12.06 -0.55 -7.27
N GLY A 96 12.19 0.33 -6.26
CA GLY A 96 13.05 1.51 -6.32
C GLY A 96 14.55 1.18 -6.41
N GLU A 97 14.99 0.08 -5.82
CA GLU A 97 16.37 -0.42 -5.92
C GLU A 97 16.66 -1.00 -7.31
N LEU A 98 15.69 -1.61 -7.96
CA LEU A 98 15.81 -2.19 -9.29
C LEU A 98 15.77 -1.15 -10.41
N ASN A 99 14.98 -0.09 -10.23
CA ASN A 99 14.84 0.99 -11.20
C ASN A 99 14.76 2.35 -10.49
N PRO A 100 15.76 3.23 -10.71
CA PRO A 100 15.82 4.56 -10.10
C PRO A 100 14.59 5.44 -10.35
N GLU A 101 13.83 5.18 -11.41
CA GLU A 101 12.59 5.90 -11.67
C GLU A 101 11.54 5.74 -10.55
N PHE A 102 11.55 4.61 -9.84
CA PHE A 102 10.69 4.34 -8.71
C PHE A 102 11.26 4.85 -7.38
N GLY A 103 12.50 5.35 -7.37
CA GLY A 103 13.21 5.77 -6.16
C GLY A 103 12.44 6.82 -5.34
N THR A 104 11.91 7.86 -5.99
CA THR A 104 11.12 8.89 -5.33
C THR A 104 9.83 8.32 -4.72
N ALA A 105 9.09 7.52 -5.49
CA ALA A 105 7.84 6.91 -5.01
C ALA A 105 8.09 5.99 -3.82
N SER A 106 9.08 5.10 -3.92
CA SER A 106 9.44 4.15 -2.85
C SER A 106 9.90 4.85 -1.57
N THR A 107 10.67 5.94 -1.70
CA THR A 107 11.12 6.75 -0.56
C THR A 107 9.97 7.45 0.12
N LEU A 108 9.05 8.06 -0.63
CA LEU A 108 7.86 8.71 -0.09
C LEU A 108 6.94 7.69 0.62
N ILE A 109 6.74 6.52 0.03
CA ILE A 109 5.97 5.42 0.65
C ILE A 109 6.63 5.00 1.97
N TYR A 110 7.95 4.78 1.97
CA TYR A 110 8.66 4.37 3.16
C TYR A 110 8.60 5.45 4.26
N ILE A 111 9.00 6.68 3.95
CA ILE A 111 9.00 7.76 4.94
C ILE A 111 7.58 8.04 5.41
N GLY A 112 6.63 8.13 4.50
CA GLY A 112 5.26 8.49 4.81
C GLY A 112 4.51 7.41 5.58
N LEU A 113 4.45 6.18 5.06
CA LEU A 113 3.69 5.12 5.71
C LEU A 113 4.42 4.52 6.91
N PHE A 114 5.74 4.33 6.86
CA PHE A 114 6.47 3.74 7.98
C PHE A 114 6.58 4.72 9.16
N TRP A 115 7.20 5.87 8.94
CA TRP A 115 7.41 6.86 10.01
C TRP A 115 6.11 7.58 10.39
N GLY A 116 5.22 7.82 9.43
CA GLY A 116 3.92 8.44 9.70
C GLY A 116 3.10 7.63 10.70
N ILE A 117 3.06 6.30 10.56
CA ILE A 117 2.32 5.44 11.49
C ILE A 117 3.02 5.36 12.85
N ILE A 118 4.35 5.25 12.88
CA ILE A 118 5.09 5.24 14.16
C ILE A 118 4.79 6.53 14.92
N LEU A 119 4.89 7.70 14.27
CA LEU A 119 4.59 8.97 14.90
C LEU A 119 3.10 9.09 15.27
N MET A 120 2.19 8.53 14.49
CA MET A 120 0.78 8.50 14.84
C MET A 120 0.55 7.73 16.14
N ILE A 121 1.14 6.54 16.29
CA ILE A 121 1.03 5.73 17.52
C ILE A 121 1.62 6.48 18.71
N ILE A 122 2.84 7.04 18.55
CA ILE A 122 3.49 7.83 19.61
C ILE A 122 2.65 9.05 19.98
N GLY A 123 2.12 9.77 18.99
CA GLY A 123 1.30 10.96 19.20
C GLY A 123 0.01 10.64 19.96
N VAL A 124 -0.66 9.52 19.61
CA VAL A 124 -1.86 9.06 20.33
C VAL A 124 -1.54 8.69 21.78
N LEU A 125 -0.44 7.96 22.03
CA LEU A 125 -0.02 7.62 23.39
C LEU A 125 0.32 8.87 24.23
N LEU A 126 0.89 9.91 23.60
CA LEU A 126 1.24 11.15 24.24
C LEU A 126 0.13 12.20 24.19
N LEU A 127 -1.08 11.85 23.76
CA LEU A 127 -2.20 12.79 23.65
C LEU A 127 -2.59 13.40 25.01
N VAL A 128 -2.35 12.67 26.10
CA VAL A 128 -2.54 13.15 27.48
C VAL A 128 -1.67 14.38 27.77
N VAL A 129 -0.57 14.52 27.03
CA VAL A 129 0.33 15.69 27.07
C VAL A 129 0.14 16.47 25.77
N ILE A 130 0.06 17.81 25.86
CA ILE A 130 -0.15 18.71 24.69
C ILE A 130 0.82 18.41 23.52
N VAL A 131 2.01 17.90 23.81
CA VAL A 131 3.03 17.50 22.82
C VAL A 131 2.49 16.42 21.85
N GLY A 132 1.65 15.50 22.32
CA GLY A 132 1.06 14.45 21.47
C GLY A 132 0.27 15.00 20.29
N PHE A 133 -0.43 16.10 20.49
CA PHE A 133 -1.19 16.77 19.42
C PHE A 133 -0.29 17.25 18.27
N PHE A 134 0.86 17.86 18.57
CA PHE A 134 1.81 18.29 17.55
C PHE A 134 2.44 17.11 16.81
N ILE A 135 2.71 16.01 17.50
CA ILE A 135 3.24 14.78 16.89
C ILE A 135 2.22 14.19 15.92
N ILE A 136 0.93 14.19 16.27
CA ILE A 136 -0.15 13.72 15.38
C ILE A 136 -0.22 14.56 14.09
N ILE A 137 -0.09 15.88 14.19
CA ILE A 137 -0.08 16.74 13.00
C ILE A 137 1.07 16.35 12.07
N VAL A 138 2.28 16.18 12.59
CA VAL A 138 3.43 15.74 11.81
C VAL A 138 3.18 14.35 11.20
N ALA A 139 2.62 13.42 11.96
CA ALA A 139 2.26 12.09 11.49
C ALA A 139 1.27 12.13 10.31
N ILE A 140 0.23 12.97 10.39
CA ILE A 140 -0.75 13.15 9.31
C ILE A 140 -0.05 13.67 8.04
N ILE A 141 0.83 14.66 8.15
CA ILE A 141 1.58 15.19 7.02
C ILE A 141 2.41 14.07 6.36
N LEU A 142 3.10 13.26 7.15
CA LEU A 142 3.88 12.13 6.64
C LEU A 142 2.98 11.08 5.97
N LEU A 143 1.84 10.74 6.55
CA LEU A 143 0.89 9.81 5.94
C LEU A 143 0.38 10.31 4.59
N ILE A 144 0.10 11.61 4.46
CA ILE A 144 -0.26 12.23 3.18
C ILE A 144 0.89 12.08 2.17
N LEU A 145 2.14 12.33 2.58
CA LEU A 145 3.31 12.13 1.71
C LEU A 145 3.44 10.66 1.27
N GLY A 146 3.21 9.72 2.18
CA GLY A 146 3.19 8.29 1.85
C GLY A 146 2.11 7.94 0.82
N TYR A 147 0.92 8.52 0.99
CA TYR A 147 -0.18 8.34 0.06
C TYR A 147 0.13 8.92 -1.34
N VAL A 148 0.75 10.10 -1.40
CA VAL A 148 1.28 10.68 -2.64
C VAL A 148 2.30 9.75 -3.28
N GLY A 149 3.16 9.12 -2.48
CA GLY A 149 4.09 8.09 -2.94
C GLY A 149 3.40 6.92 -3.66
N VAL A 150 2.27 6.44 -3.12
CA VAL A 150 1.46 5.38 -3.76
C VAL A 150 0.88 5.85 -5.09
N ILE A 151 0.41 7.10 -5.18
CA ILE A 151 -0.10 7.69 -6.42
C ILE A 151 1.01 7.77 -7.48
N ILE A 152 2.19 8.27 -7.12
CA ILE A 152 3.35 8.35 -8.03
C ILE A 152 3.76 6.94 -8.49
N LEU A 153 3.78 5.98 -7.59
CA LEU A 153 4.07 4.58 -7.90
C LEU A 153 3.10 4.04 -8.95
N GLY A 154 1.81 4.29 -8.80
CA GLY A 154 0.79 3.83 -9.75
C GLY A 154 0.98 4.41 -11.17
N PHE A 155 1.29 5.70 -11.30
CA PHE A 155 1.63 6.31 -12.58
C PHE A 155 2.87 5.68 -13.21
N LYS A 156 3.94 5.52 -12.42
CA LYS A 156 5.19 4.89 -12.88
C LYS A 156 5.00 3.44 -13.33
N LEU A 157 4.17 2.68 -12.61
CA LEU A 157 3.81 1.31 -13.01
C LEU A 157 2.99 1.29 -14.29
N HIS A 158 2.07 2.25 -14.49
CA HIS A 158 1.37 2.41 -15.75
C HIS A 158 2.34 2.65 -16.91
N ASP A 159 3.30 3.57 -16.72
CA ASP A 159 4.27 3.92 -17.75
C ASP A 159 5.19 2.73 -18.11
N LEU A 160 5.57 1.92 -17.12
CA LEU A 160 6.44 0.76 -17.31
C LEU A 160 5.69 -0.41 -17.97
N GLU A 161 4.53 -0.78 -17.41
CA GLU A 161 3.79 -1.99 -17.78
C GLU A 161 2.79 -1.77 -18.91
N LYS A 162 2.53 -0.50 -19.27
CA LYS A 162 1.48 -0.08 -20.23
C LYS A 162 0.12 -0.72 -19.91
N ASN A 163 -0.15 -0.93 -18.62
CA ASN A 163 -1.39 -1.50 -18.12
C ASN A 163 -2.31 -0.40 -17.57
N THR A 164 -3.45 -0.21 -18.21
CA THR A 164 -4.43 0.83 -17.86
C THR A 164 -5.01 0.66 -16.45
N LEU A 165 -5.01 -0.55 -15.89
CA LEU A 165 -5.50 -0.78 -14.53
C LEU A 165 -4.71 0.01 -13.48
N TYR A 166 -3.41 0.20 -13.68
CA TYR A 166 -2.61 1.06 -12.78
C TYR A 166 -3.07 2.51 -12.84
N LEU A 167 -3.37 3.01 -14.05
CA LEU A 167 -3.89 4.37 -14.21
C LEU A 167 -5.24 4.54 -13.52
N VAL A 168 -6.16 3.60 -13.72
CA VAL A 168 -7.48 3.61 -13.06
C VAL A 168 -7.34 3.57 -11.55
N ALA A 169 -6.51 2.65 -11.00
CA ALA A 169 -6.24 2.60 -9.57
C ALA A 169 -5.70 3.92 -9.03
N THR A 170 -4.77 4.54 -9.75
CA THR A 170 -4.14 5.81 -9.37
C THR A 170 -5.15 6.96 -9.34
N ILE A 171 -6.02 7.07 -10.35
CA ILE A 171 -7.08 8.07 -10.38
C ILE A 171 -8.05 7.87 -9.20
N LEU A 172 -8.41 6.61 -8.92
CA LEU A 172 -9.27 6.28 -7.79
C LEU A 172 -8.59 6.59 -6.44
N PHE A 173 -7.28 6.43 -6.32
CA PHE A 173 -6.55 6.89 -5.12
C PHE A 173 -6.67 8.41 -4.97
N ILE A 174 -6.50 9.19 -6.04
CA ILE A 174 -6.62 10.66 -5.97
C ILE A 174 -8.02 11.08 -5.51
N ILE A 175 -9.07 10.52 -6.11
CA ILE A 175 -10.45 10.84 -5.74
C ILE A 175 -10.77 10.28 -4.35
N GLY A 176 -10.18 9.16 -3.99
CA GLY A 176 -10.34 8.46 -2.72
C GLY A 176 -9.86 9.26 -1.50
N ILE A 177 -9.06 10.31 -1.68
CA ILE A 177 -8.73 11.28 -0.61
C ILE A 177 -10.02 11.92 -0.07
N PHE A 178 -10.98 12.20 -0.95
CA PHE A 178 -12.25 12.84 -0.61
C PHE A 178 -13.36 11.82 -0.37
N VAL A 179 -13.28 10.66 -1.01
CA VAL A 179 -14.31 9.61 -0.99
C VAL A 179 -13.66 8.27 -0.60
N PRO A 180 -13.57 7.93 0.70
CA PRO A 180 -12.80 6.78 1.19
C PRO A 180 -13.11 5.43 0.53
N ILE A 181 -14.37 5.21 0.11
CA ILE A 181 -14.76 3.97 -0.57
C ILE A 181 -14.00 3.78 -1.89
N LEU A 182 -13.62 4.87 -2.57
CA LEU A 182 -12.87 4.79 -3.82
C LEU A 182 -11.41 4.39 -3.58
N SER A 183 -10.82 4.76 -2.45
CA SER A 183 -9.50 4.24 -2.04
C SER A 183 -9.53 2.74 -1.85
N PHE A 184 -10.60 2.20 -1.26
CA PHE A 184 -10.79 0.76 -1.12
C PHE A 184 -10.85 0.06 -2.48
N ILE A 185 -11.64 0.61 -3.42
CA ILE A 185 -11.73 0.08 -4.79
C ILE A 185 -10.36 0.19 -5.50
N ALA A 186 -9.63 1.29 -5.28
CA ALA A 186 -8.29 1.48 -5.84
C ALA A 186 -7.31 0.38 -5.41
N TRP A 187 -7.34 -0.05 -4.15
CA TRP A 187 -6.54 -1.18 -3.66
C TRP A 187 -6.88 -2.49 -4.35
N ILE A 188 -8.18 -2.75 -4.61
CA ILE A 188 -8.62 -3.94 -5.34
C ILE A 188 -8.08 -3.92 -6.77
N ILE A 189 -8.21 -2.80 -7.48
CA ILE A 189 -7.73 -2.66 -8.85
C ILE A 189 -6.20 -2.78 -8.90
N LEU A 190 -5.48 -2.17 -7.96
CA LEU A 190 -4.03 -2.30 -7.85
C LEU A 190 -3.61 -3.76 -7.63
N TYR A 191 -4.32 -4.50 -6.77
CA TYR A 191 -4.08 -5.92 -6.55
C TYR A 191 -4.23 -6.75 -7.83
N ILE A 192 -5.26 -6.46 -8.64
CA ILE A 192 -5.50 -7.13 -9.93
C ILE A 192 -4.39 -6.77 -10.92
N ALA A 193 -4.04 -5.47 -11.04
CA ALA A 193 -3.01 -4.99 -11.93
C ALA A 193 -1.64 -5.62 -11.66
N LEU A 194 -1.25 -5.71 -10.39
CA LEU A 194 -0.01 -6.40 -9.97
C LEU A 194 -0.04 -7.89 -10.32
N GLY A 195 -1.20 -8.55 -10.19
CA GLY A 195 -1.38 -9.94 -10.61
C GLY A 195 -1.20 -10.16 -12.10
N GLU A 196 -1.67 -9.23 -12.92
CA GLU A 196 -1.47 -9.27 -14.38
C GLU A 196 0.01 -9.08 -14.76
N SER A 197 0.72 -8.15 -14.11
CA SER A 197 2.15 -7.93 -14.36
C SER A 197 2.98 -9.15 -13.99
N ILE A 198 2.67 -9.82 -12.87
CA ILE A 198 3.31 -11.09 -12.48
C ILE A 198 3.08 -12.14 -13.58
N ARG A 199 1.83 -12.34 -13.99
CA ARG A 199 1.48 -13.33 -15.01
C ARG A 199 2.17 -13.07 -16.34
N LYS A 200 2.22 -11.81 -16.80
CA LYS A 200 2.94 -11.41 -18.01
C LYS A 200 4.43 -11.75 -17.93
N ALA A 201 5.05 -11.48 -16.79
CA ALA A 201 6.46 -11.76 -16.58
C ALA A 201 6.79 -13.26 -16.53
N GLU A 202 5.86 -14.09 -16.03
CA GLU A 202 6.01 -15.54 -15.96
C GLU A 202 5.80 -16.24 -17.34
N ILE A 203 4.91 -15.69 -18.18
CA ILE A 203 4.60 -16.25 -19.52
C ILE A 203 5.63 -15.80 -20.56
N ALA A 204 6.34 -14.69 -20.34
CA ALA A 204 7.34 -14.19 -21.29
C ALA A 204 8.43 -15.25 -21.51
N PRO A 205 8.64 -15.75 -22.76
CA PRO A 205 9.66 -16.75 -23.04
C PRO A 205 11.03 -16.25 -22.56
N PRO A 206 11.90 -17.16 -22.06
CA PRO A 206 13.25 -16.79 -21.70
C PRO A 206 13.90 -16.12 -22.92
N THR A 207 14.44 -14.92 -22.72
CA THR A 207 15.20 -14.25 -23.78
C THR A 207 16.28 -15.20 -24.27
N PRO A 208 16.32 -15.52 -25.58
CA PRO A 208 17.40 -16.35 -26.11
C PRO A 208 18.74 -15.75 -25.67
N PRO A 209 19.73 -16.58 -25.29
CA PRO A 209 21.05 -16.10 -24.93
C PRO A 209 21.55 -15.24 -26.10
N THR A 210 21.86 -13.99 -25.79
CA THR A 210 22.50 -13.10 -26.77
C THR A 210 23.78 -13.79 -27.22
N THR A 211 23.78 -14.33 -28.42
CA THR A 211 25.01 -14.82 -29.08
C THR A 211 26.05 -13.72 -28.97
N PRO A 212 27.22 -13.96 -28.38
CA PRO A 212 28.26 -12.96 -28.35
C PRO A 212 28.52 -12.52 -29.81
N PRO A 213 28.73 -11.22 -30.04
CA PRO A 213 29.03 -10.73 -31.37
C PRO A 213 30.22 -11.55 -31.92
N THR A 214 30.00 -12.25 -33.02
CA THR A 214 31.07 -12.92 -33.76
C THR A 214 32.08 -11.87 -34.09
N LEU A 215 33.28 -11.98 -33.50
CA LEU A 215 34.41 -11.13 -33.88
C LEU A 215 34.63 -11.31 -35.40
N PRO A 216 34.79 -10.21 -36.15
CA PRO A 216 35.14 -10.33 -37.55
C PRO A 216 36.46 -11.14 -37.69
N PRO A 217 36.59 -12.01 -38.68
CA PRO A 217 37.83 -12.73 -38.93
C PRO A 217 38.96 -11.70 -39.17
N LEU A 218 40.10 -11.94 -38.51
CA LEU A 218 41.33 -11.15 -38.67
C LEU A 218 41.86 -11.24 -40.07
#